data_f86661f1f80d9387bfe26a9bbd678b64
#
_entry.id   f86661f1f80d9387bfe26a9bbd678b64
#
_cell.length_a   1.000
_cell.length_b   1.000
_cell.length_c   1.000
_cell.angle_alpha   90.00
_cell.angle_beta   90.00
_cell.angle_gamma   90.00
#
_symmetry.space_group_name_H-M   'P 1'
#
loop_
_entity.id
_entity.type
_entity.pdbx_description
1 polymer ?
#
loop_
_entity_poly.entity_id
_entity_poly.type
_entity_poly.pdbx_seq_one_letter_code
_entity_poly.pdbx_strand_id
1 'polypeptide(L)'
;MLFRSEEIEEVKSRLRDYADKVNKGEADFSTLAILHSEAQDGSGMRGGETGFLGRGHLEPEYAAAAFNLNDTKKVSKIVETTYGYHIIQLIEKRGDRINTRHILLRPKVAEKDLTDAINRLDSVRSDILAEKFTFEDAVVGLSQDKNTRFNRGLMVNGETGTTRFQMGELPQEVSRAVNTMSIGEVSKPFIMSDPTNNREIVAIVKLADRIDGHRATLSDDYQMIKNMYENSLRNKIIAEWIDKKIKDTYVRIEDGWRDCDFQHDGWLKRNKNQ
;
A
#
# COMPACT_ATOMS: atom_id res chain seq x y z
N MET A 1 -6.79 -0.96 17.03
CA MET A 1 -7.93 -0.24 17.66
C MET A 1 -9.20 -0.60 16.94
N LEU A 2 -10.27 -0.90 17.68
CA LEU A 2 -11.63 -0.98 17.14
C LEU A 2 -12.18 0.44 17.14
N PHE A 3 -12.67 0.91 15.99
CA PHE A 3 -13.41 2.17 15.92
C PHE A 3 -14.66 2.10 16.80
N ARG A 4 -15.05 3.23 17.37
CA ARG A 4 -16.35 3.30 18.05
C ARG A 4 -17.47 3.16 17.03
N SER A 5 -18.57 2.59 17.45
CA SER A 5 -19.75 2.43 16.59
C SER A 5 -20.26 3.76 16.01
N GLU A 6 -20.09 4.86 16.74
CA GLU A 6 -20.48 6.21 16.31
C GLU A 6 -19.69 6.69 15.09
N GLU A 7 -18.36 6.50 15.06
CA GLU A 7 -17.51 6.91 13.95
C GLU A 7 -17.79 6.10 12.67
N ILE A 8 -18.06 4.80 12.85
CA ILE A 8 -18.50 3.93 11.76
C ILE A 8 -19.84 4.36 11.21
N GLU A 9 -20.81 4.69 12.06
CA GLU A 9 -22.15 5.14 11.62
C GLU A 9 -22.09 6.52 10.97
N GLU A 10 -21.22 7.42 11.40
CA GLU A 10 -21.01 8.70 10.71
C GLU A 10 -20.55 8.48 9.26
N VAL A 11 -19.50 7.66 9.06
CA VAL A 11 -18.99 7.33 7.73
C VAL A 11 -20.09 6.68 6.87
N LYS A 12 -20.79 5.69 7.42
CA LYS A 12 -21.90 5.02 6.72
C LYS A 12 -23.04 5.98 6.38
N SER A 13 -23.37 6.92 7.28
CA SER A 13 -24.38 7.93 7.05
C SER A 13 -24.00 8.85 5.90
N ARG A 14 -22.75 9.32 5.85
CA ARG A 14 -22.23 10.14 4.74
C ARG A 14 -22.27 9.39 3.40
N LEU A 15 -21.86 8.12 3.38
CA LEU A 15 -21.92 7.30 2.17
C LEU A 15 -23.34 7.04 1.70
N ARG A 16 -24.30 6.84 2.61
CA ARG A 16 -25.73 6.74 2.26
C ARG A 16 -26.25 8.02 1.62
N ASP A 17 -25.93 9.18 2.20
CA ASP A 17 -26.30 10.48 1.64
C ASP A 17 -25.74 10.68 0.22
N TYR A 18 -24.48 10.34 0.00
CA TYR A 18 -23.85 10.40 -1.33
C TYR A 18 -24.53 9.45 -2.33
N ALA A 19 -24.78 8.21 -1.93
CA ALA A 19 -25.48 7.24 -2.76
C ALA A 19 -26.91 7.71 -3.12
N ASP A 20 -27.63 8.26 -2.16
CA ASP A 20 -28.99 8.78 -2.36
C ASP A 20 -29.00 9.98 -3.31
N LYS A 21 -28.08 10.92 -3.17
CA LYS A 21 -27.95 12.08 -4.08
C LYS A 21 -27.64 11.64 -5.52
N VAL A 22 -26.76 10.68 -5.70
CA VAL A 22 -26.44 10.13 -7.03
C VAL A 22 -27.63 9.38 -7.62
N ASN A 23 -28.27 8.52 -6.84
CA ASN A 23 -29.43 7.74 -7.31
C ASN A 23 -30.62 8.61 -7.67
N LYS A 24 -30.80 9.79 -7.04
CA LYS A 24 -31.82 10.79 -7.36
C LYS A 24 -31.40 11.72 -8.51
N GLY A 25 -30.16 11.67 -8.97
CA GLY A 25 -29.61 12.57 -9.99
C GLY A 25 -29.35 14.00 -9.49
N GLU A 26 -29.27 14.19 -8.18
CA GLU A 26 -28.97 15.48 -7.53
C GLU A 26 -27.48 15.80 -7.53
N ALA A 27 -26.62 14.78 -7.66
CA ALA A 27 -25.17 14.94 -7.72
C ALA A 27 -24.54 13.93 -8.68
N ASP A 28 -23.41 14.32 -9.29
CA ASP A 28 -22.60 13.42 -10.08
C ASP A 28 -21.63 12.64 -9.19
N PHE A 29 -21.52 11.32 -9.44
CA PHE A 29 -20.66 10.43 -8.65
C PHE A 29 -19.19 10.83 -8.74
N SER A 30 -18.70 11.20 -9.94
CA SER A 30 -17.29 11.58 -10.14
C SER A 30 -16.93 12.83 -9.36
N THR A 31 -17.84 13.81 -9.34
CA THR A 31 -17.66 15.04 -8.56
C THR A 31 -17.56 14.75 -7.06
N LEU A 32 -18.46 13.90 -6.53
CA LEU A 32 -18.39 13.49 -5.12
C LEU A 32 -17.12 12.70 -4.81
N ALA A 33 -16.66 11.86 -5.74
CA ALA A 33 -15.42 11.12 -5.57
C ALA A 33 -14.20 12.05 -5.51
N ILE A 34 -14.10 13.04 -6.39
CA ILE A 34 -12.99 14.02 -6.39
C ILE A 34 -12.98 14.82 -5.08
N LEU A 35 -14.16 15.22 -4.58
CA LEU A 35 -14.27 16.07 -3.40
C LEU A 35 -14.09 15.32 -2.07
N HIS A 36 -14.48 14.05 -2.02
CA HIS A 36 -14.68 13.37 -0.75
C HIS A 36 -14.01 12.00 -0.62
N SER A 37 -13.56 11.39 -1.73
CA SER A 37 -12.93 10.06 -1.64
C SER A 37 -11.57 10.13 -0.98
N GLU A 38 -11.34 9.25 -0.02
CA GLU A 38 -10.06 9.07 0.68
C GLU A 38 -9.21 7.95 0.06
N ALA A 39 -9.52 7.56 -1.19
CA ALA A 39 -8.76 6.58 -1.94
C ALA A 39 -7.36 7.12 -2.31
N GLN A 40 -6.32 6.32 -2.02
CA GLN A 40 -4.92 6.72 -2.25
C GLN A 40 -4.30 6.12 -3.51
N ASP A 41 -5.04 5.27 -4.21
CA ASP A 41 -4.65 4.67 -5.50
C ASP A 41 -4.73 5.65 -6.69
N GLY A 42 -4.98 6.92 -6.41
CA GLY A 42 -5.17 7.97 -7.41
C GLY A 42 -6.53 7.93 -8.11
N SER A 43 -7.41 6.98 -7.78
CA SER A 43 -8.77 6.92 -8.34
C SER A 43 -9.62 8.13 -7.95
N GLY A 44 -9.47 8.63 -6.72
CA GLY A 44 -10.19 9.81 -6.24
C GLY A 44 -10.04 11.00 -7.19
N MET A 45 -8.83 11.32 -7.65
CA MET A 45 -8.56 12.41 -8.59
C MET A 45 -9.13 12.15 -10.01
N ARG A 46 -9.41 10.90 -10.35
CA ARG A 46 -10.02 10.47 -11.61
C ARG A 46 -11.53 10.24 -11.49
N GLY A 47 -12.19 10.90 -10.53
CA GLY A 47 -13.62 10.72 -10.30
C GLY A 47 -14.00 9.36 -9.73
N GLY A 48 -13.09 8.73 -9.01
CA GLY A 48 -13.27 7.40 -8.42
C GLY A 48 -12.97 6.23 -9.35
N GLU A 49 -12.55 6.46 -10.60
CA GLU A 49 -12.40 5.43 -11.62
C GLU A 49 -11.18 4.54 -11.38
N THR A 50 -11.42 3.21 -11.37
CA THR A 50 -10.39 2.18 -11.12
C THR A 50 -9.72 1.68 -12.41
N GLY A 51 -10.34 1.90 -13.57
CA GLY A 51 -9.98 1.22 -14.82
C GLY A 51 -10.47 -0.24 -14.85
N PHE A 52 -10.13 -0.96 -15.92
CA PHE A 52 -10.54 -2.36 -16.09
C PHE A 52 -9.71 -3.31 -15.24
N LEU A 53 -10.30 -3.87 -14.19
CA LEU A 53 -9.67 -4.81 -13.28
C LEU A 53 -10.40 -6.17 -13.32
N GLY A 54 -9.64 -7.25 -13.24
CA GLY A 54 -10.17 -8.59 -13.04
C GLY A 54 -10.46 -8.86 -11.57
N ARG A 55 -11.30 -9.86 -11.29
CA ARG A 55 -11.74 -10.21 -9.94
C ARG A 55 -10.57 -10.43 -8.95
N GLY A 56 -9.47 -11.03 -9.41
CA GLY A 56 -8.30 -11.32 -8.55
C GLY A 56 -7.44 -10.10 -8.19
N HIS A 57 -7.72 -8.93 -8.77
CA HIS A 57 -7.02 -7.67 -8.45
C HIS A 57 -7.81 -6.77 -7.50
N LEU A 58 -8.99 -7.20 -7.06
CA LEU A 58 -9.89 -6.49 -6.19
C LEU A 58 -10.03 -7.22 -4.86
N GLU A 59 -10.25 -6.48 -3.77
CA GLU A 59 -10.64 -7.08 -2.48
C GLU A 59 -11.88 -7.96 -2.66
N PRO A 60 -11.98 -9.12 -2.00
CA PRO A 60 -13.07 -10.08 -2.21
C PRO A 60 -14.47 -9.48 -2.06
N GLU A 61 -14.67 -8.65 -1.03
CA GLU A 61 -15.94 -7.98 -0.73
C GLU A 61 -16.28 -6.93 -1.79
N TYR A 62 -15.27 -6.17 -2.22
CA TYR A 62 -15.40 -5.21 -3.31
C TYR A 62 -15.75 -5.91 -4.62
N ALA A 63 -15.01 -6.95 -4.96
CA ALA A 63 -15.24 -7.74 -6.16
C ALA A 63 -16.64 -8.36 -6.18
N ALA A 64 -17.10 -8.92 -5.03
CA ALA A 64 -18.43 -9.50 -4.91
C ALA A 64 -19.52 -8.45 -5.18
N ALA A 65 -19.39 -7.26 -4.62
CA ALA A 65 -20.34 -6.18 -4.83
C ALA A 65 -20.30 -5.64 -6.27
N ALA A 66 -19.10 -5.32 -6.79
CA ALA A 66 -18.88 -4.71 -8.08
C ALA A 66 -19.39 -5.59 -9.24
N PHE A 67 -19.04 -6.90 -9.23
CA PHE A 67 -19.47 -7.82 -10.28
C PHE A 67 -20.98 -8.13 -10.27
N ASN A 68 -21.67 -7.86 -9.16
CA ASN A 68 -23.13 -7.99 -9.06
C ASN A 68 -23.87 -6.74 -9.56
N LEU A 69 -23.20 -5.61 -9.79
CA LEU A 69 -23.82 -4.43 -10.38
C LEU A 69 -24.15 -4.69 -11.85
N ASN A 70 -25.36 -4.34 -12.27
CA ASN A 70 -25.82 -4.47 -13.65
C ASN A 70 -26.36 -3.16 -14.25
N ASP A 71 -26.46 -2.13 -13.42
CA ASP A 71 -26.98 -0.81 -13.81
C ASP A 71 -25.90 0.25 -13.56
N THR A 72 -25.50 0.95 -14.62
CA THR A 72 -24.47 2.01 -14.57
C THR A 72 -24.94 3.28 -13.87
N LYS A 73 -26.25 3.44 -13.67
CA LYS A 73 -26.82 4.61 -12.99
C LYS A 73 -26.99 4.43 -11.49
N LYS A 74 -26.96 3.17 -11.02
CA LYS A 74 -27.18 2.86 -9.60
C LYS A 74 -25.87 2.70 -8.86
N VAL A 75 -25.88 3.15 -7.61
CA VAL A 75 -24.79 2.99 -6.66
C VAL A 75 -25.02 1.73 -5.81
N SER A 76 -23.97 1.02 -5.48
CA SER A 76 -24.00 -0.16 -4.61
C SER A 76 -24.51 0.19 -3.21
N LYS A 77 -24.86 -0.84 -2.45
CA LYS A 77 -24.86 -0.74 -0.99
C LYS A 77 -23.44 -0.45 -0.50
N ILE A 78 -23.31 0.00 0.75
CA ILE A 78 -22.01 0.18 1.39
C ILE A 78 -21.29 -1.17 1.47
N VAL A 79 -20.04 -1.19 1.01
CA VAL A 79 -19.14 -2.34 1.03
C VAL A 79 -18.02 -2.05 2.03
N GLU A 80 -17.82 -2.94 2.97
CA GLU A 80 -16.71 -2.88 3.93
C GLU A 80 -15.55 -3.71 3.40
N THR A 81 -14.35 -3.13 3.41
CA THR A 81 -13.10 -3.79 3.04
C THR A 81 -12.03 -3.48 4.07
N THR A 82 -10.83 -4.04 3.91
CA THR A 82 -9.68 -3.72 4.77
C THR A 82 -9.29 -2.24 4.70
N TYR A 83 -9.60 -1.56 3.58
CA TYR A 83 -9.29 -0.14 3.36
C TYR A 83 -10.33 0.82 3.96
N GLY A 84 -11.52 0.38 4.29
CA GLY A 84 -12.62 1.20 4.82
C GLY A 84 -13.96 0.86 4.19
N TYR A 85 -14.84 1.86 4.10
CA TYR A 85 -16.21 1.73 3.59
C TYR A 85 -16.31 2.34 2.20
N HIS A 86 -16.87 1.61 1.26
CA HIS A 86 -17.01 2.01 -0.14
C HIS A 86 -18.47 2.08 -0.56
N ILE A 87 -18.76 2.97 -1.49
CA ILE A 87 -19.87 2.86 -2.42
C ILE A 87 -19.30 2.78 -3.83
N ILE A 88 -19.93 1.98 -4.69
CA ILE A 88 -19.40 1.60 -5.99
C ILE A 88 -20.46 1.88 -7.05
N GLN A 89 -20.03 2.46 -8.17
CA GLN A 89 -20.85 2.61 -9.38
C GLN A 89 -20.19 1.87 -10.54
N LEU A 90 -20.99 1.13 -11.31
CA LEU A 90 -20.53 0.46 -12.51
C LEU A 90 -20.33 1.49 -13.64
N ILE A 91 -19.18 1.41 -14.35
CA ILE A 91 -18.96 2.10 -15.62
C ILE A 91 -19.23 1.13 -16.76
N GLU A 92 -18.47 0.03 -16.81
CA GLU A 92 -18.53 -0.94 -17.90
C GLU A 92 -18.06 -2.33 -17.45
N LYS A 93 -18.59 -3.38 -18.10
CA LYS A 93 -18.09 -4.75 -17.98
C LYS A 93 -17.57 -5.22 -19.33
N ARG A 94 -16.38 -5.86 -19.34
CA ARG A 94 -15.79 -6.49 -20.53
C ARG A 94 -15.28 -7.88 -20.18
N GLY A 95 -16.06 -8.91 -20.50
CA GLY A 95 -15.73 -10.28 -20.17
C GLY A 95 -15.54 -10.49 -18.67
N ASP A 96 -14.34 -10.90 -18.27
CA ASP A 96 -13.94 -11.14 -16.90
C ASP A 96 -13.40 -9.89 -16.16
N ARG A 97 -13.44 -8.71 -16.80
CA ARG A 97 -12.97 -7.44 -16.26
C ARG A 97 -14.11 -6.46 -16.08
N ILE A 98 -13.96 -5.62 -15.06
CA ILE A 98 -14.92 -4.58 -14.72
C ILE A 98 -14.22 -3.24 -14.54
N ASN A 99 -14.83 -2.17 -15.07
CA ASN A 99 -14.45 -0.79 -14.78
C ASN A 99 -15.52 -0.19 -13.87
N THR A 100 -15.12 0.35 -12.73
CA THR A 100 -15.98 0.91 -11.71
C THR A 100 -15.48 2.27 -11.24
N ARG A 101 -16.37 3.02 -10.61
CA ARG A 101 -16.03 4.18 -9.77
C ARG A 101 -16.32 3.84 -8.33
N HIS A 102 -15.51 4.35 -7.41
CA HIS A 102 -15.79 4.21 -5.99
C HIS A 102 -15.53 5.50 -5.21
N ILE A 103 -16.24 5.63 -4.10
CA ILE A 103 -15.93 6.59 -3.04
C ILE A 103 -15.58 5.77 -1.81
N LEU A 104 -14.37 5.97 -1.32
CA LEU A 104 -13.87 5.37 -0.09
C LEU A 104 -13.90 6.40 1.02
N LEU A 105 -14.49 6.06 2.15
CA LEU A 105 -14.35 6.81 3.40
C LEU A 105 -13.84 5.90 4.51
N ARG A 106 -13.07 6.48 5.43
CA ARG A 106 -12.52 5.79 6.60
C ARG A 106 -13.07 6.40 7.87
N PRO A 107 -13.43 5.60 8.88
CA PRO A 107 -13.66 6.13 10.21
C PRO A 107 -12.38 6.79 10.72
N LYS A 108 -12.47 7.99 11.24
CA LYS A 108 -11.33 8.65 11.88
C LYS A 108 -11.21 8.14 13.30
N VAL A 109 -9.98 8.00 13.77
CA VAL A 109 -9.75 7.67 15.18
C VAL A 109 -9.99 8.92 16.02
N ALA A 110 -10.84 8.83 17.04
CA ALA A 110 -11.10 9.98 17.90
C ALA A 110 -9.81 10.42 18.62
N GLU A 111 -9.59 11.73 18.77
CA GLU A 111 -8.42 12.28 19.48
C GLU A 111 -8.29 11.70 20.91
N LYS A 112 -9.40 11.42 21.56
CA LYS A 112 -9.41 10.78 22.87
C LYS A 112 -8.82 9.37 22.81
N ASP A 113 -9.15 8.58 21.80
CA ASP A 113 -8.66 7.20 21.67
C ASP A 113 -7.16 7.18 21.32
N LEU A 114 -6.69 8.16 20.53
CA LEU A 114 -5.26 8.37 20.30
C LEU A 114 -4.54 8.75 21.60
N THR A 115 -5.11 9.67 22.39
CA THR A 115 -4.55 10.09 23.68
C THR A 115 -4.49 8.93 24.67
N ASP A 116 -5.57 8.14 24.78
CA ASP A 116 -5.62 6.97 25.64
C ASP A 116 -4.58 5.91 25.21
N ALA A 117 -4.37 5.73 23.92
CA ALA A 117 -3.35 4.83 23.37
C ALA A 117 -1.92 5.35 23.65
N ILE A 118 -1.68 6.66 23.51
CA ILE A 118 -0.39 7.28 23.87
C ILE A 118 -0.09 7.03 25.34
N ASN A 119 -1.04 7.34 26.23
CA ASN A 119 -0.87 7.15 27.68
C ASN A 119 -0.60 5.67 28.03
N ARG A 120 -1.31 4.75 27.39
CA ARG A 120 -1.10 3.31 27.59
C ARG A 120 0.29 2.87 27.15
N LEU A 121 0.76 3.32 25.96
CA LEU A 121 2.09 2.95 25.47
C LEU A 121 3.21 3.65 26.25
N ASP A 122 2.97 4.85 26.81
CA ASP A 122 3.93 5.51 27.69
C ASP A 122 4.09 4.76 29.02
N SER A 123 2.99 4.22 29.56
CA SER A 123 3.06 3.31 30.71
C SER A 123 3.86 2.04 30.39
N VAL A 124 3.60 1.41 29.24
CA VAL A 124 4.36 0.23 28.79
C VAL A 124 5.85 0.57 28.63
N ARG A 125 6.16 1.71 28.01
CA ARG A 125 7.53 2.20 27.88
C ARG A 125 8.21 2.38 29.24
N SER A 126 7.50 2.99 30.21
CA SER A 126 8.00 3.20 31.56
C SER A 126 8.30 1.89 32.26
N ASP A 127 7.47 0.86 32.08
CA ASP A 127 7.66 -0.46 32.64
C ASP A 127 8.86 -1.19 31.99
N ILE A 128 9.08 -1.01 30.67
CA ILE A 128 10.28 -1.51 29.98
C ILE A 128 11.54 -0.84 30.52
N LEU A 129 11.52 0.50 30.69
CA LEU A 129 12.65 1.24 31.23
C LEU A 129 12.94 0.90 32.70
N ALA A 130 11.92 0.48 33.44
CA ALA A 130 12.05 -0.04 34.80
C ALA A 130 12.42 -1.54 34.85
N GLU A 131 12.75 -2.14 33.72
CA GLU A 131 13.16 -3.55 33.56
C GLU A 131 12.14 -4.57 34.11
N LYS A 132 10.84 -4.22 34.17
CA LYS A 132 9.80 -5.15 34.61
C LYS A 132 9.56 -6.27 33.59
N PHE A 133 9.76 -5.99 32.33
CA PHE A 133 9.73 -6.92 31.21
C PHE A 133 10.52 -6.33 30.03
N THR A 134 10.90 -7.17 29.07
CA THR A 134 11.63 -6.72 27.88
C THR A 134 10.71 -6.08 26.84
N PHE A 135 11.28 -5.31 25.90
CA PHE A 135 10.51 -4.78 24.76
C PHE A 135 9.88 -5.92 23.95
N GLU A 136 10.60 -7.00 23.78
CA GLU A 136 10.19 -8.19 23.05
C GLU A 136 9.00 -8.91 23.72
N ASP A 137 8.98 -8.97 25.07
CA ASP A 137 7.86 -9.51 25.85
C ASP A 137 6.62 -8.62 25.70
N ALA A 138 6.81 -7.30 25.76
CA ALA A 138 5.73 -6.34 25.53
C ALA A 138 5.12 -6.49 24.14
N VAL A 139 5.93 -6.69 23.11
CA VAL A 139 5.45 -6.92 21.74
C VAL A 139 4.57 -8.16 21.66
N VAL A 140 5.05 -9.29 22.16
CA VAL A 140 4.30 -10.56 22.12
C VAL A 140 2.98 -10.47 22.88
N GLY A 141 2.99 -9.81 24.05
CA GLY A 141 1.83 -9.71 24.94
C GLY A 141 0.83 -8.63 24.56
N LEU A 142 1.30 -7.47 24.09
CA LEU A 142 0.49 -6.25 24.01
C LEU A 142 0.35 -5.70 22.58
N SER A 143 1.28 -6.02 21.64
CA SER A 143 1.22 -5.48 20.29
C SER A 143 0.01 -6.00 19.52
N GLN A 144 -0.63 -5.11 18.78
CA GLN A 144 -1.71 -5.41 17.85
C GLN A 144 -1.22 -5.49 16.39
N ASP A 145 0.04 -5.18 16.14
CA ASP A 145 0.63 -5.32 14.81
C ASP A 145 0.83 -6.80 14.44
N LYS A 146 0.06 -7.25 13.46
CA LYS A 146 0.10 -8.63 12.99
C LYS A 146 1.40 -8.99 12.27
N ASN A 147 2.09 -7.99 11.70
CA ASN A 147 3.27 -8.20 10.89
C ASN A 147 4.51 -8.47 11.76
N THR A 148 4.61 -7.80 12.93
CA THR A 148 5.80 -7.87 13.77
C THR A 148 5.59 -8.60 15.10
N ARG A 149 4.34 -8.77 15.55
CA ARG A 149 4.03 -9.42 16.85
C ARG A 149 4.65 -10.80 16.99
N PHE A 150 4.55 -11.63 15.96
CA PHE A 150 5.07 -13.02 15.97
C PHE A 150 6.57 -13.10 15.70
N ASN A 151 7.17 -11.98 15.27
CA ASN A 151 8.60 -11.83 15.04
C ASN A 151 9.28 -10.97 16.14
N ARG A 152 8.73 -10.96 17.36
CA ARG A 152 9.22 -10.20 18.51
C ARG A 152 9.47 -8.71 18.23
N GLY A 153 8.67 -8.13 17.36
CA GLY A 153 8.76 -6.72 17.00
C GLY A 153 9.77 -6.40 15.89
N LEU A 154 10.48 -7.38 15.34
CA LEU A 154 11.41 -7.14 14.26
C LEU A 154 10.67 -6.76 12.98
N MET A 155 10.96 -5.58 12.47
CA MET A 155 10.50 -5.15 11.15
C MET A 155 11.33 -5.87 10.07
N VAL A 156 10.67 -6.30 9.00
CA VAL A 156 11.31 -6.94 7.84
C VAL A 156 11.11 -6.05 6.63
N ASN A 157 12.20 -5.73 5.95
CA ASN A 157 12.17 -5.01 4.69
C ASN A 157 11.64 -5.93 3.58
N GLY A 158 10.51 -5.54 2.97
CA GLY A 158 9.84 -6.36 1.96
C GLY A 158 10.63 -6.54 0.67
N GLU A 159 11.57 -5.64 0.37
CA GLU A 159 12.38 -5.71 -0.85
C GLU A 159 13.62 -6.58 -0.66
N THR A 160 14.28 -6.45 0.50
CA THR A 160 15.54 -7.15 0.77
C THR A 160 15.37 -8.45 1.56
N GLY A 161 14.22 -8.63 2.22
CA GLY A 161 13.95 -9.74 3.13
C GLY A 161 14.79 -9.72 4.41
N THR A 162 15.48 -8.62 4.70
CA THR A 162 16.32 -8.45 5.90
C THR A 162 15.63 -7.59 6.95
N THR A 163 16.17 -7.52 8.15
CA THR A 163 15.71 -6.63 9.23
C THR A 163 16.42 -5.27 9.22
N ARG A 164 17.17 -4.99 8.16
CA ARG A 164 17.91 -3.74 7.96
C ARG A 164 17.20 -2.84 6.98
N PHE A 165 17.19 -1.55 7.28
CA PHE A 165 16.54 -0.51 6.48
C PHE A 165 17.48 0.66 6.28
N GLN A 166 17.46 1.24 5.09
CA GLN A 166 17.96 2.59 4.90
C GLN A 166 16.93 3.58 5.48
N MET A 167 17.39 4.75 5.90
CA MET A 167 16.50 5.75 6.53
C MET A 167 15.32 6.15 5.64
N GLY A 168 15.50 6.15 4.31
CA GLY A 168 14.45 6.46 3.34
C GLY A 168 13.44 5.33 3.08
N GLU A 169 13.73 4.11 3.52
CA GLU A 169 12.85 2.94 3.39
C GLU A 169 11.89 2.78 4.59
N LEU A 170 12.17 3.48 5.68
CA LEU A 170 11.33 3.50 6.87
C LEU A 170 10.15 4.47 6.70
N PRO A 171 8.97 4.18 7.29
CA PRO A 171 7.93 5.18 7.45
C PRO A 171 8.48 6.47 8.05
N GLN A 172 8.00 7.62 7.58
CA GLN A 172 8.57 8.92 7.92
C GLN A 172 8.60 9.17 9.44
N GLU A 173 7.56 8.76 10.15
CA GLU A 173 7.44 8.94 11.60
C GLU A 173 8.43 8.04 12.34
N VAL A 174 8.61 6.80 11.89
CA VAL A 174 9.62 5.87 12.44
C VAL A 174 11.02 6.41 12.20
N SER A 175 11.31 6.86 10.97
CA SER A 175 12.60 7.45 10.59
C SER A 175 12.94 8.66 11.47
N ARG A 176 11.97 9.56 11.73
CA ARG A 176 12.14 10.70 12.65
C ARG A 176 12.44 10.24 14.08
N ALA A 177 11.72 9.23 14.58
CA ALA A 177 11.93 8.73 15.93
C ALA A 177 13.34 8.12 16.09
N VAL A 178 13.73 7.19 15.19
CA VAL A 178 15.01 6.47 15.32
C VAL A 178 16.23 7.36 15.04
N ASN A 179 16.08 8.45 14.29
CA ASN A 179 17.20 9.34 13.93
C ASN A 179 17.96 9.90 15.15
N THR A 180 17.25 10.20 16.23
CA THR A 180 17.78 10.79 17.46
C THR A 180 18.05 9.78 18.56
N MET A 181 17.71 8.50 18.36
CA MET A 181 17.82 7.46 19.38
C MET A 181 19.20 6.84 19.44
N SER A 182 19.59 6.39 20.61
CA SER A 182 20.76 5.53 20.83
C SER A 182 20.39 4.05 20.62
N ILE A 183 21.39 3.21 20.34
CA ILE A 183 21.19 1.75 20.22
C ILE A 183 20.64 1.21 21.55
N GLY A 184 19.61 0.39 21.47
CA GLY A 184 18.89 -0.17 22.61
C GLY A 184 17.79 0.73 23.18
N GLU A 185 17.72 2.00 22.79
CA GLU A 185 16.72 2.94 23.29
C GLU A 185 15.33 2.62 22.75
N VAL A 186 14.30 2.90 23.57
CA VAL A 186 12.88 2.80 23.23
C VAL A 186 12.31 4.21 23.08
N SER A 187 11.68 4.48 21.95
CA SER A 187 11.09 5.79 21.64
C SER A 187 9.95 6.16 22.59
N LYS A 188 9.63 7.45 22.64
CA LYS A 188 8.32 7.87 23.14
C LYS A 188 7.23 7.40 22.20
N PRO A 189 5.97 7.24 22.68
CA PRO A 189 4.84 6.98 21.81
C PRO A 189 4.66 8.09 20.76
N PHE A 190 4.40 7.70 19.51
CA PHE A 190 4.10 8.63 18.44
C PHE A 190 2.97 8.10 17.55
N ILE A 191 2.27 9.01 16.89
CA ILE A 191 1.20 8.67 15.95
C ILE A 191 1.85 8.45 14.59
N MET A 192 1.43 7.40 13.88
CA MET A 192 1.82 7.11 12.50
C MET A 192 0.66 6.50 11.73
N SER A 193 0.79 6.48 10.40
CA SER A 193 -0.13 5.72 9.55
C SER A 193 0.33 4.27 9.42
N ASP A 194 -0.56 3.32 9.63
CA ASP A 194 -0.32 1.91 9.36
C ASP A 194 -0.07 1.71 7.86
N PRO A 195 1.11 1.20 7.45
CA PRO A 195 1.42 1.02 6.03
C PRO A 195 0.47 0.09 5.27
N THR A 196 -0.23 -0.79 5.97
CA THR A 196 -1.11 -1.81 5.37
C THR A 196 -2.47 -1.25 5.00
N ASN A 197 -3.05 -0.41 5.88
CA ASN A 197 -4.43 0.06 5.73
C ASN A 197 -4.59 1.57 5.90
N ASN A 198 -3.48 2.29 6.08
CA ASN A 198 -3.40 3.74 6.25
C ASN A 198 -4.28 4.29 7.39
N ARG A 199 -4.45 3.51 8.45
CA ARG A 199 -5.14 3.95 9.66
C ARG A 199 -4.15 4.61 10.61
N GLU A 200 -4.61 5.63 11.33
CA GLU A 200 -3.81 6.20 12.41
C GLU A 200 -3.64 5.19 13.55
N ILE A 201 -2.41 4.96 13.92
CA ILE A 201 -2.01 4.09 15.03
C ILE A 201 -1.01 4.81 15.92
N VAL A 202 -0.91 4.38 17.15
CA VAL A 202 0.16 4.82 18.08
C VAL A 202 1.19 3.71 18.18
N ALA A 203 2.46 4.05 18.01
CA ALA A 203 3.56 3.12 18.06
C ALA A 203 4.66 3.58 19.01
N ILE A 204 5.44 2.62 19.51
CA ILE A 204 6.77 2.78 20.09
C ILE A 204 7.73 1.87 19.32
N VAL A 205 8.95 2.32 19.13
CA VAL A 205 10.00 1.55 18.47
C VAL A 205 11.23 1.44 19.32
N LYS A 206 11.99 0.36 19.17
CA LYS A 206 13.31 0.16 19.80
C LYS A 206 14.35 0.12 18.70
N LEU A 207 15.39 0.92 18.83
CA LEU A 207 16.53 0.86 17.92
C LEU A 207 17.41 -0.31 18.33
N ALA A 208 17.38 -1.40 17.55
CA ALA A 208 18.14 -2.61 17.85
C ALA A 208 19.63 -2.46 17.50
N ASP A 209 19.90 -1.83 16.35
CA ASP A 209 21.26 -1.63 15.85
C ASP A 209 21.30 -0.43 14.90
N ARG A 210 22.50 0.15 14.73
CA ARG A 210 22.77 1.22 13.77
C ARG A 210 24.10 0.97 13.10
N ILE A 211 24.07 0.95 11.78
CA ILE A 211 25.27 0.80 10.96
C ILE A 211 25.51 2.11 10.26
N ASP A 212 26.63 2.73 10.54
CA ASP A 212 27.03 3.96 9.84
C ASP A 212 27.37 3.64 8.38
N GLY A 213 27.24 4.68 7.53
CA GLY A 213 27.57 4.55 6.12
C GLY A 213 29.03 4.07 5.96
N HIS A 214 29.20 2.94 5.30
CA HIS A 214 30.51 2.34 5.04
C HIS A 214 30.58 1.84 3.58
N ARG A 215 31.79 1.58 3.11
CA ARG A 215 31.97 0.91 1.82
C ARG A 215 31.56 -0.54 1.97
N ALA A 216 30.64 -1.00 1.10
CA ALA A 216 30.13 -2.36 1.16
C ALA A 216 31.25 -3.41 1.11
N THR A 217 31.15 -4.39 2.01
CA THR A 217 32.07 -5.52 2.09
C THR A 217 31.33 -6.84 1.94
N LEU A 218 32.03 -7.88 1.47
CA LEU A 218 31.42 -9.21 1.35
C LEU A 218 31.14 -9.87 2.72
N SER A 219 31.81 -9.45 3.78
CA SER A 219 31.57 -9.96 5.13
C SER A 219 30.26 -9.41 5.72
N ASP A 220 30.02 -8.11 5.55
CA ASP A 220 28.96 -7.41 6.26
C ASP A 220 27.71 -7.25 5.41
N ASP A 221 27.88 -7.13 4.06
CA ASP A 221 26.82 -6.79 3.11
C ASP A 221 26.53 -7.92 2.09
N TYR A 222 26.96 -9.14 2.40
CA TYR A 222 26.87 -10.27 1.46
C TYR A 222 25.48 -10.40 0.82
N GLN A 223 24.42 -10.34 1.59
CA GLN A 223 23.08 -10.53 1.06
C GLN A 223 22.65 -9.39 0.11
N MET A 224 23.01 -8.16 0.43
CA MET A 224 22.77 -6.99 -0.42
C MET A 224 23.54 -7.11 -1.73
N ILE A 225 24.84 -7.40 -1.67
CA ILE A 225 25.70 -7.56 -2.86
C ILE A 225 25.21 -8.72 -3.72
N LYS A 226 24.83 -9.84 -3.09
CA LYS A 226 24.26 -11.00 -3.78
C LYS A 226 22.99 -10.62 -4.52
N ASN A 227 22.02 -9.95 -3.87
CA ASN A 227 20.77 -9.53 -4.49
C ASN A 227 21.02 -8.57 -5.66
N MET A 228 21.92 -7.61 -5.51
CA MET A 228 22.32 -6.68 -6.58
C MET A 228 22.90 -7.44 -7.79
N TYR A 229 23.79 -8.40 -7.54
CA TYR A 229 24.39 -9.19 -8.60
C TYR A 229 23.37 -10.10 -9.29
N GLU A 230 22.51 -10.79 -8.54
CA GLU A 230 21.44 -11.63 -9.09
C GLU A 230 20.45 -10.82 -9.94
N ASN A 231 20.07 -9.61 -9.50
CA ASN A 231 19.22 -8.72 -10.29
C ASN A 231 19.92 -8.25 -11.57
N SER A 232 21.20 -7.88 -11.48
CA SER A 232 22.00 -7.50 -12.66
C SER A 232 22.11 -8.66 -13.65
N LEU A 233 22.41 -9.87 -13.17
CA LEU A 233 22.48 -11.07 -14.00
C LEU A 233 21.13 -11.40 -14.64
N ARG A 234 20.05 -11.32 -13.89
CA ARG A 234 18.69 -11.54 -14.39
C ARG A 234 18.35 -10.56 -15.51
N ASN A 235 18.61 -9.27 -15.32
CA ASN A 235 18.36 -8.24 -16.33
C ASN A 235 19.17 -8.51 -17.60
N LYS A 236 20.44 -8.90 -17.46
CA LYS A 236 21.30 -9.29 -18.58
C LYS A 236 20.74 -10.49 -19.37
N ILE A 237 20.36 -11.55 -18.64
CA ILE A 237 19.77 -12.76 -19.26
C ILE A 237 18.45 -12.45 -19.97
N ILE A 238 17.60 -11.61 -19.36
CA ILE A 238 16.34 -11.18 -19.99
C ILE A 238 16.62 -10.37 -21.26
N ALA A 239 17.56 -9.44 -21.24
CA ALA A 239 17.93 -8.65 -22.40
C ALA A 239 18.44 -9.55 -23.54
N GLU A 240 19.38 -10.47 -23.25
CA GLU A 240 19.90 -11.43 -24.23
C GLU A 240 18.79 -12.33 -24.79
N TRP A 241 17.86 -12.76 -23.94
CA TRP A 241 16.70 -13.57 -24.35
C TRP A 241 15.76 -12.78 -25.26
N ILE A 242 15.48 -11.50 -24.94
CA ILE A 242 14.65 -10.62 -25.76
C ILE A 242 15.31 -10.42 -27.13
N ASP A 243 16.60 -10.10 -27.15
CA ASP A 243 17.35 -9.91 -28.42
C ASP A 243 17.34 -11.15 -29.31
N LYS A 244 17.44 -12.33 -28.68
CA LYS A 244 17.29 -13.60 -29.40
C LYS A 244 15.87 -13.77 -29.94
N LYS A 245 14.85 -13.51 -29.11
CA LYS A 245 13.44 -13.64 -29.51
C LYS A 245 13.04 -12.66 -30.62
N ILE A 246 13.54 -11.44 -30.58
CA ILE A 246 13.31 -10.46 -31.65
C ILE A 246 13.84 -10.99 -33.03
N LYS A 247 14.96 -11.71 -33.01
CA LYS A 247 15.51 -12.31 -34.25
C LYS A 247 14.67 -13.47 -34.76
N ASP A 248 14.11 -14.26 -33.86
CA ASP A 248 13.37 -15.49 -34.16
C ASP A 248 11.86 -15.27 -34.36
N THR A 249 11.34 -14.10 -34.00
CA THR A 249 9.90 -13.80 -34.02
C THR A 249 9.56 -12.86 -35.16
N TYR A 250 8.54 -13.20 -35.96
CA TYR A 250 8.01 -12.29 -36.96
C TYR A 250 7.20 -11.18 -36.28
N VAL A 251 7.63 -9.93 -36.49
CA VAL A 251 6.91 -8.73 -36.00
C VAL A 251 6.73 -7.77 -37.18
N ARG A 252 5.51 -7.31 -37.42
CA ARG A 252 5.18 -6.26 -38.36
C ARG A 252 4.84 -4.99 -37.59
N ILE A 253 5.57 -3.92 -37.87
CA ILE A 253 5.31 -2.58 -37.34
C ILE A 253 4.75 -1.75 -38.47
N GLU A 254 3.57 -1.17 -38.27
CA GLU A 254 2.91 -0.27 -39.23
C GLU A 254 3.72 1.02 -39.40
N ASP A 255 3.67 1.61 -40.60
CA ASP A 255 4.55 2.71 -40.99
C ASP A 255 4.50 3.92 -40.06
N GLY A 256 3.33 4.23 -39.49
CA GLY A 256 3.18 5.34 -38.56
C GLY A 256 3.85 5.17 -37.16
N TRP A 257 4.40 3.96 -36.90
CA TRP A 257 5.06 3.65 -35.61
C TRP A 257 6.55 3.32 -35.76
N ARG A 258 7.11 3.44 -36.98
CA ARG A 258 8.50 3.06 -37.26
C ARG A 258 9.51 4.06 -36.70
N ASP A 259 9.10 5.31 -36.54
CA ASP A 259 9.95 6.38 -36.02
C ASP A 259 9.90 6.51 -34.48
N CYS A 260 9.26 5.53 -33.79
CA CYS A 260 9.24 5.48 -32.34
C CYS A 260 10.57 4.99 -31.79
N ASP A 261 10.97 5.54 -30.63
CA ASP A 261 12.11 5.06 -29.86
C ASP A 261 11.77 3.71 -29.19
N PHE A 262 12.33 2.63 -29.74
CA PHE A 262 12.14 1.29 -29.17
C PHE A 262 13.23 0.97 -28.18
N GLN A 263 12.85 0.43 -27.04
CA GLN A 263 13.77 0.00 -25.98
C GLN A 263 14.81 -1.05 -26.48
N HIS A 264 14.49 -1.79 -27.55
CA HIS A 264 15.36 -2.78 -28.19
C HIS A 264 15.46 -2.49 -29.67
N ASP A 265 16.67 -2.28 -30.18
CA ASP A 265 16.97 -1.87 -31.55
C ASP A 265 16.62 -2.90 -32.63
N GLY A 266 16.30 -4.12 -32.27
CA GLY A 266 16.10 -5.21 -33.20
C GLY A 266 14.80 -5.22 -33.98
N TRP A 267 13.79 -4.44 -33.54
CA TRP A 267 12.43 -4.46 -34.10
C TRP A 267 12.35 -3.93 -35.54
N LEU A 268 13.20 -2.99 -35.93
CA LEU A 268 13.19 -2.34 -37.24
C LEU A 268 14.15 -2.97 -38.26
N LYS A 269 14.99 -3.95 -37.89
CA LYS A 269 16.04 -4.51 -38.71
C LYS A 269 15.60 -5.58 -39.73
N ARG A 270 14.30 -5.70 -40.00
CA ARG A 270 13.83 -6.63 -41.03
C ARG A 270 13.31 -5.90 -42.25
N ASN A 271 14.13 -5.79 -43.25
CA ASN A 271 13.87 -6.06 -44.65
C ASN A 271 15.05 -5.56 -45.50
N LYS A 272 16.15 -6.32 -45.53
CA LYS A 272 17.15 -6.20 -46.58
C LYS A 272 17.08 -7.36 -47.57
N ASN A 273 15.94 -8.05 -47.63
CA ASN A 273 15.70 -9.03 -48.69
C ASN A 273 14.19 -9.15 -48.93
N GLN A 274 13.64 -8.27 -49.70
CA GLN A 274 12.56 -8.47 -50.67
C GLN A 274 12.78 -7.56 -51.83
#